data_1601b6513d0bb354c898b2593048ec97
#
_entry.id   1601b6513d0bb354c898b2593048ec97
#
_cell.length_a   1.000
_cell.length_b   1.000
_cell.length_c   1.000
_cell.angle_alpha   90.00
_cell.angle_beta   90.00
_cell.angle_gamma   90.00
#
_symmetry.space_group_name_H-M   'P 1'
#
loop_
_entity.id
_entity.type
_entity.pdbx_description
1 polymer ?
#
loop_
_entity_poly.entity_id
_entity_poly.type
_entity_poly.pdbx_seq_one_letter_code
_entity_poly.pdbx_strand_id
1 'polypeptide(L)'
;VYNNIALGKDMDILPYLKMVCMDKEVEDMEQGIHTRLGNDGVRLSKGQAQRIALARTLAHAKDLLVLDDPFSALDSTTEKQVFFNLKNYCKDKMVLLISHRLAMFTQTDQVIYLNDQTALVSDHSTLLSQSASYKTLVEKGEAHDLRHM
;
A
#
# COMPACT_ATOMS: atom_id res chain seq x y z
N VAL A 1 14.16 -8.35 -11.00
CA VAL A 1 13.54 -7.20 -10.32
C VAL A 1 13.31 -6.07 -11.30
N TYR A 2 14.37 -5.55 -11.95
CA TYR A 2 14.33 -4.38 -12.84
C TYR A 2 13.18 -4.44 -13.85
N ASN A 3 13.11 -5.50 -14.66
CA ASN A 3 12.09 -5.65 -15.70
C ASN A 3 10.66 -5.68 -15.15
N ASN A 4 10.48 -6.16 -13.91
CA ASN A 4 9.18 -6.18 -13.25
C ASN A 4 8.68 -4.78 -12.85
N ILE A 5 9.58 -3.85 -12.57
CA ILE A 5 9.26 -2.48 -12.18
C ILE A 5 9.28 -1.57 -13.40
N ALA A 6 10.33 -1.62 -14.20
CA ALA A 6 10.54 -0.71 -15.33
C ALA A 6 9.62 -0.97 -16.53
N LEU A 7 9.12 -2.21 -16.70
CA LEU A 7 8.24 -2.61 -17.81
C LEU A 7 8.80 -2.24 -19.20
N GLY A 8 10.09 -2.47 -19.40
CA GLY A 8 10.78 -2.19 -20.66
C GLY A 8 11.19 -0.73 -20.88
N LYS A 9 10.94 0.16 -19.93
CA LYS A 9 11.44 1.54 -19.96
C LYS A 9 12.85 1.60 -19.38
N ASP A 10 13.67 2.49 -19.92
CA ASP A 10 14.94 2.86 -19.30
C ASP A 10 14.69 3.89 -18.20
N MET A 11 14.85 3.47 -16.94
CA MET A 11 14.55 4.31 -15.77
C MET A 11 15.32 3.85 -14.53
N ASP A 12 15.59 4.78 -13.62
CA ASP A 12 16.07 4.43 -12.28
C ASP A 12 14.92 3.90 -11.42
N ILE A 13 15.03 2.64 -10.98
CA ILE A 13 14.02 1.99 -10.12
C ILE A 13 14.33 2.11 -8.63
N LEU A 14 15.53 2.55 -8.24
CA LEU A 14 15.97 2.60 -6.84
C LEU A 14 15.07 3.48 -5.96
N PRO A 15 14.61 4.67 -6.41
CA PRO A 15 13.68 5.47 -5.61
C PRO A 15 12.41 4.72 -5.24
N TYR A 16 11.87 3.92 -6.17
CA TYR A 16 10.65 3.15 -5.95
C TYR A 16 10.86 1.95 -5.05
N LEU A 17 12.02 1.29 -5.12
CA LEU A 17 12.41 0.24 -4.18
C LEU A 17 12.54 0.78 -2.75
N LYS A 18 13.15 1.96 -2.58
CA LYS A 18 13.23 2.65 -1.27
C LYS A 18 11.85 2.99 -0.73
N MET A 19 10.94 3.51 -1.57
CA MET A 19 9.57 3.84 -1.15
C MET A 19 8.83 2.64 -0.57
N VAL A 20 9.05 1.46 -1.11
CA VAL A 20 8.40 0.22 -0.65
C VAL A 20 9.26 -0.60 0.31
N CYS A 21 10.37 -0.05 0.81
CA CYS A 21 11.30 -0.71 1.73
C CYS A 21 11.83 -2.06 1.19
N MET A 22 12.18 -2.10 -0.11
CA MET A 22 12.74 -3.29 -0.78
C MET A 22 14.20 -3.10 -1.23
N ASP A 23 14.76 -1.92 -1.07
CA ASP A 23 16.10 -1.58 -1.57
C ASP A 23 17.18 -2.50 -0.98
N LYS A 24 17.21 -2.68 0.33
CA LYS A 24 18.19 -3.56 0.99
C LYS A 24 17.99 -5.02 0.64
N GLU A 25 16.74 -5.50 0.66
CA GLU A 25 16.45 -6.89 0.31
C GLU A 25 16.84 -7.22 -1.15
N VAL A 26 16.69 -6.24 -2.05
CA VAL A 26 17.10 -6.41 -3.45
C VAL A 26 18.62 -6.29 -3.60
N GLU A 27 19.28 -5.42 -2.83
CA GLU A 27 20.75 -5.31 -2.79
C GLU A 27 21.40 -6.62 -2.34
N ASP A 28 20.81 -7.32 -1.38
CA ASP A 28 21.28 -8.60 -0.84
C ASP A 28 21.03 -9.79 -1.79
N MET A 29 20.27 -9.62 -2.88
CA MET A 29 20.10 -10.64 -3.89
C MET A 29 21.38 -10.81 -4.74
N GLU A 30 21.68 -12.05 -5.16
CA GLU A 30 22.92 -12.41 -5.90
C GLU A 30 23.20 -11.49 -7.11
N GLN A 31 22.16 -11.06 -7.84
CA GLN A 31 22.26 -10.17 -9.00
C GLN A 31 21.60 -8.80 -8.75
N GLY A 32 21.33 -8.44 -7.48
CA GLY A 32 20.72 -7.18 -7.12
C GLY A 32 19.45 -6.90 -7.91
N ILE A 33 19.34 -5.69 -8.49
CA ILE A 33 18.20 -5.29 -9.32
C ILE A 33 18.01 -6.14 -10.59
N HIS A 34 19.04 -6.83 -11.04
CA HIS A 34 18.99 -7.70 -12.23
C HIS A 34 18.53 -9.13 -11.92
N THR A 35 18.31 -9.45 -10.64
CA THR A 35 17.82 -10.77 -10.22
C THR A 35 16.52 -11.12 -10.95
N ARG A 36 16.49 -12.30 -11.57
CA ARG A 36 15.29 -12.85 -12.20
C ARG A 36 14.33 -13.35 -11.14
N LEU A 37 13.04 -13.00 -11.30
CA LEU A 37 11.97 -13.40 -10.39
C LEU A 37 11.03 -14.38 -11.08
N GLY A 38 10.45 -15.29 -10.30
CA GLY A 38 9.43 -16.22 -10.78
C GLY A 38 9.93 -17.67 -10.87
N ASN A 39 9.31 -18.46 -11.76
CA ASN A 39 9.54 -19.91 -11.84
C ASN A 39 10.99 -20.28 -12.16
N ASP A 40 11.68 -19.48 -13.00
CA ASP A 40 13.07 -19.69 -13.42
C ASP A 40 14.04 -18.78 -12.64
N GLY A 41 13.66 -18.29 -11.47
CA GLY A 41 14.46 -17.37 -10.67
C GLY A 41 14.11 -17.42 -9.21
N VAL A 42 14.38 -16.33 -8.50
CA VAL A 42 14.10 -16.21 -7.07
C VAL A 42 12.59 -16.13 -6.83
N ARG A 43 12.09 -16.99 -5.93
CA ARG A 43 10.70 -16.94 -5.45
C ARG A 43 10.59 -15.91 -4.33
N LEU A 44 9.76 -14.91 -4.55
CA LEU A 44 9.45 -13.89 -3.55
C LEU A 44 8.45 -14.42 -2.52
N SER A 45 8.57 -13.94 -1.28
CA SER A 45 7.48 -14.03 -0.31
C SER A 45 6.27 -13.23 -0.81
N LYS A 46 5.08 -13.47 -0.22
CA LYS A 46 3.87 -12.73 -0.58
C LYS A 46 4.05 -11.21 -0.35
N GLY A 47 4.66 -10.82 0.77
CA GLY A 47 4.93 -9.41 1.07
C GLY A 47 5.95 -8.77 0.13
N GLN A 48 7.01 -9.49 -0.26
CA GLN A 48 7.97 -9.01 -1.26
C GLN A 48 7.32 -8.83 -2.64
N ALA A 49 6.51 -9.80 -3.07
CA ALA A 49 5.80 -9.70 -4.35
C ALA A 49 4.84 -8.50 -4.37
N GLN A 50 4.11 -8.26 -3.26
CA GLN A 50 3.22 -7.13 -3.11
C GLN A 50 3.98 -5.79 -3.16
N ARG A 51 5.11 -5.68 -2.47
CA ARG A 51 5.96 -4.48 -2.51
C ARG A 51 6.56 -4.22 -3.89
N ILE A 52 7.00 -5.23 -4.62
CA ILE A 52 7.47 -5.09 -6.01
C ILE A 52 6.33 -4.63 -6.93
N ALA A 53 5.11 -5.16 -6.75
CA ALA A 53 3.93 -4.70 -7.50
C ALA A 53 3.59 -3.24 -7.20
N LEU A 54 3.67 -2.83 -5.93
CA LEU A 54 3.48 -1.43 -5.53
C LEU A 54 4.56 -0.52 -6.12
N ALA A 55 5.85 -0.92 -6.06
CA ALA A 55 6.94 -0.17 -6.67
C ALA A 55 6.73 0.03 -8.18
N ARG A 56 6.27 -0.99 -8.89
CA ARG A 56 5.87 -0.90 -10.30
C ARG A 56 4.76 0.13 -10.50
N THR A 57 3.71 0.06 -9.70
CA THR A 57 2.58 1.00 -9.78
C THR A 57 3.05 2.43 -9.58
N LEU A 58 3.90 2.69 -8.58
CA LEU A 58 4.45 4.01 -8.30
C LEU A 58 5.37 4.51 -9.42
N ALA A 59 6.19 3.62 -10.01
CA ALA A 59 7.09 3.98 -11.11
C ALA A 59 6.35 4.45 -12.37
N HIS A 60 5.11 4.05 -12.53
CA HIS A 60 4.26 4.42 -13.67
C HIS A 60 3.06 5.28 -13.28
N ALA A 61 3.04 5.75 -12.04
CA ALA A 61 1.95 6.58 -11.50
C ALA A 61 1.81 7.91 -12.26
N LYS A 62 0.55 8.21 -12.61
CA LYS A 62 0.14 9.51 -13.14
C LYS A 62 -0.61 10.29 -12.04
N ASP A 63 -1.61 11.04 -12.43
CA ASP A 63 -2.37 11.91 -11.52
C ASP A 63 -3.31 11.13 -10.58
N LEU A 64 -3.73 9.91 -10.97
CA LEU A 64 -4.59 9.04 -10.20
C LEU A 64 -3.92 7.68 -9.95
N LEU A 65 -3.91 7.26 -8.69
CA LEU A 65 -3.57 5.90 -8.27
C LEU A 65 -4.78 5.22 -7.64
N VAL A 66 -5.03 3.99 -8.05
CA VAL A 66 -6.00 3.10 -7.37
C VAL A 66 -5.22 1.95 -6.77
N LEU A 67 -5.30 1.81 -5.45
CA LEU A 67 -4.58 0.81 -4.68
C LEU A 67 -5.59 -0.06 -3.92
N ASP A 68 -5.71 -1.31 -4.33
CA ASP A 68 -6.60 -2.28 -3.72
C ASP A 68 -5.80 -3.18 -2.76
N ASP A 69 -6.04 -3.00 -1.48
CA ASP A 69 -5.43 -3.70 -0.35
C ASP A 69 -3.90 -3.87 -0.46
N PRO A 70 -3.16 -2.77 -0.73
CA PRO A 70 -1.74 -2.83 -1.10
C PRO A 70 -0.81 -3.25 0.05
N PHE A 71 -1.33 -3.41 1.26
CA PHE A 71 -0.55 -3.67 2.47
C PHE A 71 -0.91 -4.99 3.16
N SER A 72 -1.81 -5.81 2.60
CA SER A 72 -2.38 -6.99 3.26
C SER A 72 -1.35 -8.05 3.68
N ALA A 73 -0.21 -8.12 2.97
CA ALA A 73 0.85 -9.08 3.24
C ALA A 73 2.07 -8.48 3.97
N LEU A 74 1.95 -7.24 4.47
CA LEU A 74 3.02 -6.55 5.19
C LEU A 74 2.86 -6.69 6.71
N ASP A 75 3.99 -6.75 7.40
CA ASP A 75 4.03 -6.54 8.84
C ASP A 75 3.74 -5.06 9.18
N SER A 76 3.31 -4.79 10.41
CA SER A 76 2.84 -3.46 10.81
C SER A 76 3.94 -2.37 10.74
N THR A 77 5.21 -2.73 10.89
CA THR A 77 6.32 -1.77 10.81
C THR A 77 6.59 -1.36 9.37
N THR A 78 6.72 -2.35 8.49
CA THR A 78 6.90 -2.11 7.05
C THR A 78 5.71 -1.36 6.46
N GLU A 79 4.49 -1.73 6.83
CA GLU A 79 3.26 -1.07 6.42
C GLU A 79 3.26 0.42 6.74
N LYS A 80 3.54 0.79 7.99
CA LYS A 80 3.59 2.19 8.43
C LYS A 80 4.61 2.99 7.64
N GLN A 81 5.80 2.41 7.42
CA GLN A 81 6.86 3.07 6.67
C GLN A 81 6.49 3.25 5.20
N VAL A 82 5.95 2.22 4.55
CA VAL A 82 5.52 2.28 3.13
C VAL A 82 4.38 3.27 2.97
N PHE A 83 3.41 3.27 3.89
CA PHE A 83 2.29 4.23 3.86
C PHE A 83 2.78 5.68 4.02
N PHE A 84 3.71 5.94 4.94
CA PHE A 84 4.33 7.26 5.12
C PHE A 84 5.06 7.71 3.85
N ASN A 85 5.85 6.83 3.23
CA ASN A 85 6.56 7.11 2.00
C ASN A 85 5.60 7.40 0.84
N LEU A 86 4.53 6.59 0.72
CA LEU A 86 3.47 6.76 -0.27
C LEU A 86 2.80 8.13 -0.14
N LYS A 87 2.40 8.50 1.08
CA LYS A 87 1.76 9.79 1.36
C LYS A 87 2.64 10.97 0.94
N ASN A 88 3.95 10.88 1.19
CA ASN A 88 4.89 11.92 0.77
C ASN A 88 5.07 12.01 -0.75
N TYR A 89 5.12 10.86 -1.43
CA TYR A 89 5.27 10.79 -2.88
C TYR A 89 4.01 11.27 -3.62
N CYS A 90 2.85 11.03 -3.06
CA CYS A 90 1.56 11.29 -3.71
C CYS A 90 0.92 12.64 -3.33
N LYS A 91 1.66 13.59 -2.76
CA LYS A 91 1.13 14.89 -2.32
C LYS A 91 0.34 15.64 -3.40
N ASP A 92 0.78 15.53 -4.66
CA ASP A 92 0.18 16.19 -5.81
C ASP A 92 -0.65 15.23 -6.68
N LYS A 93 -1.07 14.09 -6.11
CA LYS A 93 -1.80 13.04 -6.83
C LYS A 93 -3.08 12.68 -6.10
N MET A 94 -4.06 12.24 -6.86
CA MET A 94 -5.25 11.60 -6.28
C MET A 94 -4.93 10.13 -6.00
N VAL A 95 -5.17 9.69 -4.77
CA VAL A 95 -5.00 8.28 -4.37
C VAL A 95 -6.31 7.74 -3.86
N LEU A 96 -6.84 6.72 -4.52
CA LEU A 96 -7.94 5.92 -4.04
C LEU A 96 -7.37 4.65 -3.38
N LEU A 97 -7.41 4.61 -2.07
CA LEU A 97 -6.95 3.47 -1.28
C LEU A 97 -8.16 2.65 -0.81
N ILE A 98 -8.21 1.39 -1.21
CA ILE A 98 -9.15 0.40 -0.70
C ILE A 98 -8.38 -0.45 0.31
N SER A 99 -8.88 -0.54 1.55
CA SER A 99 -8.18 -1.29 2.59
C SER A 99 -9.13 -1.80 3.67
N HIS A 100 -8.77 -2.92 4.25
CA HIS A 100 -9.40 -3.45 5.48
C HIS A 100 -8.72 -2.95 6.76
N ARG A 101 -7.60 -2.22 6.64
CA ARG A 101 -6.81 -1.70 7.76
C ARG A 101 -7.26 -0.30 8.12
N LEU A 102 -8.24 -0.23 9.01
CA LEU A 102 -8.98 0.99 9.31
C LEU A 102 -8.15 2.08 10.01
N ALA A 103 -7.07 1.72 10.69
CA ALA A 103 -6.16 2.67 11.34
C ALA A 103 -5.54 3.68 10.37
N MET A 104 -5.42 3.34 9.07
CA MET A 104 -4.91 4.24 8.05
C MET A 104 -5.87 5.38 7.71
N PHE A 105 -7.17 5.19 7.91
CA PHE A 105 -8.21 6.16 7.52
C PHE A 105 -8.16 7.44 8.34
N THR A 106 -7.55 7.41 9.53
CA THR A 106 -7.25 8.61 10.33
C THR A 106 -6.29 9.58 9.63
N GLN A 107 -5.55 9.10 8.62
CA GLN A 107 -4.50 9.83 7.92
C GLN A 107 -4.87 10.15 6.46
N THR A 108 -6.09 9.84 6.03
CA THR A 108 -6.63 10.19 4.70
C THR A 108 -7.41 11.49 4.77
N ASP A 109 -7.50 12.18 3.64
CA ASP A 109 -8.26 13.44 3.54
C ASP A 109 -9.77 13.19 3.59
N GLN A 110 -10.20 12.10 2.95
CA GLN A 110 -11.59 11.65 2.93
C GLN A 110 -11.69 10.13 3.01
N VAL A 111 -12.79 9.66 3.54
CA VAL A 111 -13.19 8.25 3.57
C VAL A 111 -14.50 8.10 2.82
N ILE A 112 -14.54 7.12 1.92
CA ILE A 112 -15.76 6.67 1.25
C ILE A 112 -16.19 5.38 1.96
N TYR A 113 -17.24 5.48 2.75
CA TYR A 113 -17.82 4.33 3.44
C TYR A 113 -19.03 3.82 2.66
N LEU A 114 -18.92 2.59 2.18
CA LEU A 114 -19.98 1.91 1.46
C LEU A 114 -20.69 0.94 2.40
N ASN A 115 -22.01 1.04 2.48
CA ASN A 115 -22.87 0.04 3.07
C ASN A 115 -23.91 -0.45 2.04
N ASP A 116 -24.76 -1.40 2.42
CA ASP A 116 -25.65 -2.10 1.50
C ASP A 116 -26.58 -1.17 0.69
N GLN A 117 -26.80 0.06 1.11
CA GLN A 117 -27.78 0.97 0.50
C GLN A 117 -27.24 2.37 0.19
N THR A 118 -26.14 2.80 0.79
CA THR A 118 -25.64 4.17 0.67
C THR A 118 -24.12 4.23 0.62
N ALA A 119 -23.63 5.32 0.02
CA ALA A 119 -22.24 5.74 0.10
C ALA A 119 -22.16 7.02 0.96
N LEU A 120 -21.39 6.99 2.03
CA LEU A 120 -21.11 8.16 2.85
C LEU A 120 -19.69 8.63 2.56
N VAL A 121 -19.53 9.92 2.32
CA VAL A 121 -18.23 10.54 2.03
C VAL A 121 -17.98 11.66 3.00
N SER A 122 -16.97 11.53 3.84
CA SER A 122 -16.52 12.58 4.77
C SER A 122 -15.13 12.26 5.31
N ASP A 123 -14.57 13.10 6.17
CA ASP A 123 -13.39 12.74 6.94
C ASP A 123 -13.71 11.66 7.99
N HIS A 124 -12.68 10.98 8.47
CA HIS A 124 -12.79 9.87 9.40
C HIS A 124 -13.53 10.26 10.70
N SER A 125 -13.24 11.42 11.27
CA SER A 125 -13.81 11.88 12.55
C SER A 125 -15.30 12.19 12.43
N THR A 126 -15.69 12.79 11.33
CA THR A 126 -17.11 13.08 11.02
C THR A 126 -17.89 11.78 10.83
N LEU A 127 -17.35 10.80 10.09
CA LEU A 127 -18.03 9.51 9.93
C LEU A 127 -18.17 8.75 11.26
N LEU A 128 -17.17 8.79 12.13
CA LEU A 128 -17.25 8.20 13.48
C LEU A 128 -18.38 8.80 14.32
N SER A 129 -18.62 10.10 14.20
CA SER A 129 -19.65 10.79 14.96
C SER A 129 -21.06 10.64 14.39
N GLN A 130 -21.18 10.50 13.07
CA GLN A 130 -22.48 10.54 12.36
C GLN A 130 -22.99 9.18 11.92
N SER A 131 -22.14 8.16 11.81
CA SER A 131 -22.51 6.83 11.32
C SER A 131 -22.23 5.75 12.37
N ALA A 132 -23.28 5.25 13.01
CA ALA A 132 -23.18 4.15 13.97
C ALA A 132 -22.60 2.86 13.34
N SER A 133 -22.93 2.59 12.07
CA SER A 133 -22.41 1.42 11.34
C SER A 133 -20.90 1.56 11.04
N TYR A 134 -20.45 2.76 10.64
CA TYR A 134 -19.03 3.03 10.45
C TYR A 134 -18.25 2.92 11.77
N LYS A 135 -18.78 3.50 12.84
CA LYS A 135 -18.20 3.40 14.19
C LYS A 135 -18.04 1.94 14.63
N THR A 136 -19.07 1.13 14.47
CA THR A 136 -19.02 -0.31 14.79
C THR A 136 -17.97 -1.04 13.95
N LEU A 137 -17.81 -0.69 12.67
CA LEU A 137 -16.78 -1.27 11.79
C LEU A 137 -15.38 -0.96 12.33
N VAL A 138 -15.11 0.29 12.68
CA VAL A 138 -13.80 0.73 13.21
C VAL A 138 -13.49 0.03 14.53
N GLU A 139 -14.42 0.01 15.50
CA GLU A 139 -14.24 -0.65 16.79
C GLU A 139 -13.95 -2.16 16.66
N LYS A 140 -14.61 -2.84 15.71
CA LYS A 140 -14.34 -4.25 15.41
C LYS A 140 -12.98 -4.47 14.76
N GLY A 141 -12.55 -3.57 13.87
CA GLY A 141 -11.24 -3.62 13.22
C GLY A 141 -10.11 -3.45 14.23
N GLU A 142 -10.20 -2.46 15.10
CA GLU A 142 -9.21 -2.24 16.17
C GLU A 142 -9.09 -3.43 17.12
N ALA A 143 -10.24 -4.04 17.49
CA ALA A 143 -10.25 -5.23 18.34
C ALA A 143 -9.62 -6.47 17.66
N HIS A 144 -9.66 -6.55 16.32
CA HIS A 144 -9.02 -7.61 15.56
C HIS A 144 -7.50 -7.40 15.50
N ASP A 145 -7.03 -6.18 15.26
CA ASP A 145 -5.60 -5.84 15.19
C ASP A 145 -4.88 -6.09 16.53
N LEU A 146 -5.56 -5.81 17.66
CA LEU A 146 -5.03 -6.08 19.00
C LEU A 146 -4.84 -7.56 19.34
N ARG A 147 -5.53 -8.48 18.65
CA ARG A 147 -5.40 -9.94 18.88
C ARG A 147 -4.24 -10.57 18.09
N HIS A 148 -3.68 -9.85 17.16
CA HIS A 148 -2.59 -10.32 16.29
C HIS A 148 -1.24 -9.62 16.58
N MET A 149 -1.16 -8.82 17.64
CA MET A 149 0.05 -8.28 18.23
C MET A 149 0.54 -9.12 19.40
#